data_35077e544d1b7fed4806c0714ed5c0e7
#
_entry.id   35077e544d1b7fed4806c0714ed5c0e7
#
_cell.length_a   1.000
_cell.length_b   1.000
_cell.length_c   1.000
_cell.angle_alpha   90.00
_cell.angle_beta   90.00
_cell.angle_gamma   90.00
#
_symmetry.space_group_name_H-M   'P 1'
#
loop_
_entity.id
_entity.type
_entity.pdbx_description
1 polymer ?
#
loop_
_entity_poly.entity_id
_entity_poly.type
_entity_poly.pdbx_seq_one_letter_code
_entity_poly.pdbx_strand_id
1 'polypeptide(L)'
;MHQETTGSDSRFSAGFFNWFLFFGSVFFFMANLFASIAVFPAYSLSIGSTPFQAGLQNTLFGVTAVLIRFYLGPVMDHRGPKPLMLLGAFAFATTPLLLLLSPSYNLLLAARLYQSLGLAVFLPGMFALTAEMAPPYRIGTYLGALRIFFNLGLLAGPSAALLIIESLGYDSWFMVSGFSGLLSLALLAVVRTPLVPVRVEKKASSLNQIIEALSVKQIYPIIGGIALYAFSYSAVVSFAAVHIESTAPNIEAAYFFIAFGASGIITCVGAGALSDRFGRQQVAWPMLVTLGIGTTLFFYINQWPALVIICAIIIGIGIQGSSLVFAAWLIEISRPRLRATTISLQENTIDIVFALGALSFGIAAQGPGLGMAFFLTGIITAAXVMPXRXISANLLXKAHQ
;
A
#
# COMPACT_ATOMS: atom_id res chain seq x y z
N MET A 1 40.51 -33.70 -24.06
CA MET A 1 39.27 -34.39 -23.77
C MET A 1 38.46 -33.58 -22.76
N HIS A 2 37.72 -32.55 -23.27
CA HIS A 2 36.87 -31.70 -22.43
C HIS A 2 35.49 -32.32 -22.36
N GLN A 3 35.12 -32.77 -21.17
CA GLN A 3 33.72 -33.16 -20.92
C GLN A 3 32.90 -31.87 -20.78
N GLU A 4 32.12 -31.60 -21.82
CA GLU A 4 31.04 -30.64 -21.75
C GLU A 4 29.97 -31.19 -20.77
N THR A 5 29.90 -30.64 -19.60
CA THR A 5 28.79 -30.86 -18.70
C THR A 5 27.59 -30.05 -19.24
N THR A 6 26.81 -30.66 -20.11
CA THR A 6 25.51 -30.14 -20.51
C THR A 6 24.55 -30.25 -19.32
N GLY A 7 24.66 -29.29 -18.38
CA GLY A 7 23.63 -29.07 -17.43
C GLY A 7 22.49 -28.33 -18.13
N SER A 8 21.40 -29.04 -18.42
CA SER A 8 20.18 -28.42 -18.94
C SER A 8 19.59 -27.55 -17.84
N ASP A 9 20.00 -26.29 -17.79
CA ASP A 9 19.28 -25.24 -17.06
C ASP A 9 17.92 -25.06 -17.76
N SER A 10 16.98 -25.95 -17.47
CA SER A 10 15.60 -25.73 -17.87
C SER A 10 15.08 -24.54 -17.02
N ARG A 11 15.44 -23.34 -17.47
CA ARG A 11 14.99 -22.10 -16.80
C ARG A 11 13.46 -22.08 -16.82
N PHE A 12 12.87 -22.05 -15.65
CA PHE A 12 11.43 -21.93 -15.49
C PHE A 12 10.97 -20.69 -16.25
N SER A 13 10.13 -20.89 -17.24
CA SER A 13 9.49 -19.79 -17.97
C SER A 13 8.01 -19.84 -17.64
N ALA A 14 7.55 -18.88 -16.84
CA ALA A 14 6.14 -18.77 -16.53
C ALA A 14 5.38 -18.35 -17.78
N GLY A 15 4.54 -19.25 -18.29
CA GLY A 15 3.68 -18.96 -19.44
C GLY A 15 2.63 -17.87 -19.11
N PHE A 16 2.04 -17.32 -20.17
CA PHE A 16 1.01 -16.26 -20.06
C PHE A 16 -0.10 -16.62 -19.06
N PHE A 17 -0.58 -17.86 -19.11
CA PHE A 17 -1.67 -18.32 -18.23
C PHE A 17 -1.27 -18.26 -16.74
N ASN A 18 -0.02 -18.61 -16.44
CA ASN A 18 0.51 -18.59 -15.06
C ASN A 18 0.56 -17.15 -14.52
N TRP A 19 0.97 -16.18 -15.36
CA TRP A 19 0.97 -14.75 -15.00
C TRP A 19 -0.45 -14.24 -14.81
N PHE A 20 -1.38 -14.66 -15.66
CA PHE A 20 -2.80 -14.29 -15.54
C PHE A 20 -3.37 -14.74 -14.18
N LEU A 21 -3.10 -15.99 -13.78
CA LEU A 21 -3.53 -16.52 -12.48
C LEU A 21 -2.92 -15.71 -11.32
N PHE A 22 -1.63 -15.43 -11.42
CA PHE A 22 -0.90 -14.70 -10.37
C PHE A 22 -1.42 -13.26 -10.22
N PHE A 23 -1.49 -12.52 -11.32
CA PHE A 23 -1.97 -11.13 -11.27
C PHE A 23 -3.46 -11.06 -10.90
N GLY A 24 -4.25 -12.04 -11.31
CA GLY A 24 -5.64 -12.17 -10.87
C GLY A 24 -5.74 -12.36 -9.35
N SER A 25 -4.90 -13.22 -8.79
CA SER A 25 -4.82 -13.41 -7.32
C SER A 25 -4.46 -12.09 -6.63
N VAL A 26 -3.45 -11.39 -7.13
CA VAL A 26 -3.02 -10.09 -6.58
C VAL A 26 -4.17 -9.07 -6.62
N PHE A 27 -4.87 -8.99 -7.75
CA PHE A 27 -6.01 -8.07 -7.92
C PHE A 27 -7.07 -8.32 -6.85
N PHE A 28 -7.52 -9.58 -6.70
CA PHE A 28 -8.59 -9.91 -5.74
C PHE A 28 -8.13 -9.71 -4.29
N PHE A 29 -6.86 -10.02 -3.97
CA PHE A 29 -6.31 -9.77 -2.64
C PHE A 29 -6.26 -8.26 -2.35
N MET A 30 -5.73 -7.47 -3.29
CA MET A 30 -5.61 -6.01 -3.12
C MET A 30 -6.98 -5.34 -3.05
N ALA A 31 -7.95 -5.78 -3.85
CA ALA A 31 -9.32 -5.28 -3.78
C ALA A 31 -9.92 -5.52 -2.38
N ASN A 32 -9.75 -6.72 -1.85
CA ASN A 32 -10.19 -7.08 -0.50
C ASN A 32 -9.46 -6.25 0.57
N LEU A 33 -8.15 -6.09 0.44
CA LEU A 33 -7.34 -5.31 1.38
C LEU A 33 -7.81 -3.85 1.44
N PHE A 34 -7.89 -3.18 0.30
CA PHE A 34 -8.26 -1.77 0.26
C PHE A 34 -9.73 -1.53 0.63
N ALA A 35 -10.61 -2.46 0.25
CA ALA A 35 -12.02 -2.43 0.69
C ALA A 35 -12.10 -2.50 2.23
N SER A 36 -11.37 -3.42 2.84
CA SER A 36 -11.39 -3.58 4.30
C SER A 36 -10.85 -2.33 5.03
N ILE A 37 -9.77 -1.73 4.52
CA ILE A 37 -9.19 -0.53 5.12
C ILE A 37 -10.18 0.65 5.05
N ALA A 38 -10.86 0.81 3.90
CA ALA A 38 -11.79 1.92 3.66
C ALA A 38 -13.13 1.75 4.40
N VAL A 39 -13.63 0.52 4.48
CA VAL A 39 -14.99 0.23 4.97
C VAL A 39 -15.04 0.02 6.49
N PHE A 40 -14.02 -0.62 7.08
CA PHE A 40 -14.09 -0.99 8.49
C PHE A 40 -14.19 0.19 9.46
N PRO A 41 -13.61 1.39 9.20
CA PRO A 41 -13.91 2.53 10.06
C PRO A 41 -15.41 2.90 10.06
N ALA A 42 -16.05 2.95 8.89
CA ALA A 42 -17.49 3.22 8.78
C ALA A 42 -18.32 2.10 9.43
N TYR A 43 -17.98 0.84 9.18
CA TYR A 43 -18.64 -0.32 9.81
C TYR A 43 -18.53 -0.24 11.35
N SER A 44 -17.34 0.07 11.86
CA SER A 44 -17.11 0.24 13.30
C SER A 44 -18.08 1.26 13.90
N LEU A 45 -18.19 2.43 13.24
CA LEU A 45 -19.12 3.48 13.67
C LEU A 45 -20.59 3.03 13.61
N SER A 46 -20.98 2.28 12.57
CA SER A 46 -22.36 1.80 12.40
C SER A 46 -22.79 0.81 13.49
N ILE A 47 -21.84 0.10 14.10
CA ILE A 47 -22.12 -0.81 15.22
C ILE A 47 -21.93 -0.15 16.59
N GLY A 48 -21.84 1.20 16.62
CA GLY A 48 -21.82 1.99 17.85
C GLY A 48 -20.45 2.24 18.47
N SER A 49 -19.36 2.00 17.74
CA SER A 49 -18.00 2.26 18.22
C SER A 49 -17.68 3.76 18.18
N THR A 50 -16.71 4.18 18.96
CA THR A 50 -16.21 5.57 18.96
C THR A 50 -15.32 5.82 17.72
N PRO A 51 -15.18 7.09 17.28
CA PRO A 51 -14.22 7.41 16.22
C PRO A 51 -12.77 6.97 16.52
N PHE A 52 -12.37 7.03 17.79
CA PHE A 52 -11.06 6.51 18.22
C PHE A 52 -10.95 5.01 17.91
N GLN A 53 -11.97 4.23 18.25
CA GLN A 53 -12.02 2.79 17.98
C GLN A 53 -11.99 2.50 16.46
N ALA A 54 -12.64 3.36 15.67
CA ALA A 54 -12.64 3.26 14.21
C ALA A 54 -11.23 3.41 13.61
N GLY A 55 -10.42 4.31 14.18
CA GLY A 55 -9.01 4.44 13.77
C GLY A 55 -8.14 3.33 14.33
N LEU A 56 -8.35 2.98 15.60
CA LEU A 56 -7.53 2.00 16.35
C LEU A 56 -7.49 0.63 15.67
N GLN A 57 -8.60 0.14 15.11
CA GLN A 57 -8.63 -1.17 14.47
C GLN A 57 -7.72 -1.20 13.22
N ASN A 58 -7.64 -0.12 12.43
CA ASN A 58 -6.70 -0.02 11.30
C ASN A 58 -5.25 0.11 11.78
N THR A 59 -5.03 0.86 12.87
CA THR A 59 -3.70 0.99 13.50
C THR A 59 -3.17 -0.36 13.95
N LEU A 60 -3.98 -1.11 14.69
CA LEU A 60 -3.59 -2.43 15.21
C LEU A 60 -3.38 -3.43 14.08
N PHE A 61 -4.19 -3.35 13.02
CA PHE A 61 -4.00 -4.15 11.80
C PHE A 61 -2.59 -3.93 11.22
N GLY A 62 -2.18 -2.67 11.04
CA GLY A 62 -0.85 -2.34 10.48
C GLY A 62 0.30 -2.71 11.41
N VAL A 63 0.21 -2.34 12.70
CA VAL A 63 1.26 -2.63 13.70
C VAL A 63 1.47 -4.15 13.83
N THR A 64 0.37 -4.91 13.93
CA THR A 64 0.45 -6.37 14.06
C THR A 64 1.08 -7.00 12.81
N ALA A 65 0.77 -6.47 11.62
CA ALA A 65 1.39 -6.96 10.37
C ALA A 65 2.91 -6.76 10.39
N VAL A 66 3.39 -5.60 10.86
CA VAL A 66 4.84 -5.34 10.99
C VAL A 66 5.48 -6.33 11.96
N LEU A 67 4.85 -6.56 13.12
CA LEU A 67 5.37 -7.52 14.12
C LEU A 67 5.42 -8.94 13.54
N ILE A 68 4.36 -9.39 12.87
CA ILE A 68 4.30 -10.72 12.24
C ILE A 68 5.40 -10.85 11.18
N ARG A 69 5.67 -9.79 10.41
CA ARG A 69 6.68 -9.78 9.35
C ARG A 69 8.09 -10.07 9.89
N PHE A 70 8.41 -9.59 11.10
CA PHE A 70 9.71 -9.92 11.74
C PHE A 70 9.89 -11.43 11.94
N TYR A 71 8.82 -12.14 12.28
CA TYR A 71 8.88 -13.60 12.51
C TYR A 71 8.77 -14.38 11.20
N LEU A 72 7.90 -13.99 10.29
CA LEU A 72 7.61 -14.75 9.07
C LEU A 72 8.52 -14.39 7.89
N GLY A 73 9.20 -13.23 7.94
CA GLY A 73 10.17 -12.85 6.89
C GLY A 73 11.24 -13.90 6.66
N PRO A 74 11.98 -14.31 7.72
CA PRO A 74 12.98 -15.39 7.56
C PRO A 74 12.38 -16.70 7.07
N VAL A 75 11.15 -17.03 7.45
CA VAL A 75 10.47 -18.24 6.97
C VAL A 75 10.21 -18.14 5.48
N MET A 76 9.82 -16.94 4.99
CA MET A 76 9.62 -16.67 3.56
C MET A 76 10.93 -16.85 2.77
N ASP A 77 12.06 -16.37 3.33
CA ASP A 77 13.38 -16.53 2.72
C ASP A 77 13.76 -18.01 2.55
N HIS A 78 13.37 -18.86 3.51
CA HIS A 78 13.71 -20.30 3.49
C HIS A 78 12.73 -21.16 2.68
N ARG A 79 11.43 -20.90 2.80
CA ARG A 79 10.39 -21.75 2.20
C ARG A 79 9.83 -21.20 0.89
N GLY A 80 10.30 -20.01 0.51
CA GLY A 80 9.75 -19.28 -0.64
C GLY A 80 8.48 -18.51 -0.28
N PRO A 81 8.08 -17.53 -1.11
CA PRO A 81 6.95 -16.67 -0.79
C PRO A 81 5.58 -17.32 -0.92
N LYS A 82 5.39 -18.27 -1.85
CA LYS A 82 4.06 -18.81 -2.19
C LYS A 82 3.33 -19.44 -1.00
N PRO A 83 3.95 -20.33 -0.17
CA PRO A 83 3.21 -20.96 0.96
C PRO A 83 2.69 -19.92 1.96
N LEU A 84 3.47 -18.90 2.27
CA LEU A 84 3.05 -17.84 3.20
C LEU A 84 1.98 -16.94 2.57
N MET A 85 2.09 -16.64 1.27
CA MET A 85 1.04 -15.90 0.56
C MET A 85 -0.30 -16.66 0.57
N LEU A 86 -0.28 -18.00 0.44
CA LEU A 86 -1.50 -18.82 0.55
C LEU A 86 -2.11 -18.70 1.95
N LEU A 87 -1.28 -18.73 2.99
CA LEU A 87 -1.74 -18.52 4.37
C LEU A 87 -2.36 -17.14 4.54
N GLY A 88 -1.73 -16.11 3.97
CA GLY A 88 -2.24 -14.73 3.99
C GLY A 88 -3.57 -14.58 3.24
N ALA A 89 -3.68 -15.18 2.07
CA ALA A 89 -4.91 -15.16 1.27
C ALA A 89 -6.05 -15.88 2.00
N PHE A 90 -5.74 -16.98 2.68
CA PHE A 90 -6.72 -17.71 3.51
C PHE A 90 -7.24 -16.83 4.66
N ALA A 91 -6.35 -16.12 5.36
CA ALA A 91 -6.75 -15.19 6.43
C ALA A 91 -7.67 -14.09 5.89
N PHE A 92 -7.34 -13.53 4.71
CA PHE A 92 -8.17 -12.49 4.09
C PHE A 92 -9.53 -13.02 3.61
N ALA A 93 -9.59 -14.27 3.14
CA ALA A 93 -10.84 -14.91 2.69
C ALA A 93 -11.79 -15.15 3.86
N THR A 94 -11.26 -15.58 5.00
CA THR A 94 -12.07 -16.00 6.14
C THR A 94 -12.44 -14.84 7.07
N THR A 95 -11.64 -13.75 7.12
CA THR A 95 -11.90 -12.59 7.99
C THR A 95 -13.30 -12.01 7.82
N PRO A 96 -13.76 -11.62 6.60
CA PRO A 96 -15.10 -11.04 6.45
C PRO A 96 -16.21 -12.02 6.83
N LEU A 97 -16.00 -13.32 6.62
CA LEU A 97 -16.99 -14.35 7.00
C LEU A 97 -17.14 -14.45 8.52
N LEU A 98 -16.04 -14.22 9.28
CA LEU A 98 -16.11 -14.20 10.75
C LEU A 98 -17.01 -13.04 11.24
N LEU A 99 -17.01 -11.91 10.53
CA LEU A 99 -17.80 -10.74 10.93
C LEU A 99 -19.32 -10.94 10.77
N LEU A 100 -19.75 -11.96 10.01
CA LEU A 100 -21.15 -12.36 9.93
C LEU A 100 -21.68 -12.97 11.23
N LEU A 101 -20.78 -13.40 12.14
CA LEU A 101 -21.18 -14.07 13.38
C LEU A 101 -21.80 -13.11 14.41
N SER A 102 -21.31 -11.87 14.47
CA SER A 102 -21.82 -10.89 15.42
C SER A 102 -21.35 -9.47 15.07
N PRO A 103 -22.25 -8.47 15.08
CA PRO A 103 -21.86 -7.08 14.87
C PRO A 103 -21.28 -6.48 16.18
N SER A 104 -20.04 -6.82 16.50
CA SER A 104 -19.39 -6.31 17.70
C SER A 104 -17.99 -5.80 17.40
N TYR A 105 -17.58 -4.73 18.09
CA TYR A 105 -16.23 -4.15 17.95
C TYR A 105 -15.14 -5.14 18.35
N ASN A 106 -15.37 -5.94 19.40
CA ASN A 106 -14.38 -6.91 19.85
C ASN A 106 -14.13 -7.99 18.78
N LEU A 107 -15.18 -8.45 18.09
CA LEU A 107 -15.02 -9.40 16.99
C LEU A 107 -14.31 -8.75 15.81
N LEU A 108 -14.66 -7.50 15.47
CA LEU A 108 -13.96 -6.74 14.43
C LEU A 108 -12.47 -6.62 14.75
N LEU A 109 -12.14 -6.27 15.99
CA LEU A 109 -10.74 -6.14 16.43
C LEU A 109 -9.99 -7.46 16.31
N ALA A 110 -10.57 -8.55 16.81
CA ALA A 110 -9.99 -9.90 16.70
C ALA A 110 -9.79 -10.30 15.23
N ALA A 111 -10.79 -10.03 14.39
CA ALA A 111 -10.75 -10.32 12.96
C ALA A 111 -9.63 -9.49 12.27
N ARG A 112 -9.44 -8.22 12.66
CA ARG A 112 -8.38 -7.35 12.12
C ARG A 112 -6.99 -7.87 12.52
N LEU A 113 -6.82 -8.31 13.78
CA LEU A 113 -5.56 -8.89 14.23
C LEU A 113 -5.24 -10.17 13.44
N TYR A 114 -6.24 -11.01 13.21
CA TYR A 114 -6.11 -12.22 12.38
C TYR A 114 -5.79 -11.84 10.91
N GLN A 115 -6.50 -10.87 10.36
CA GLN A 115 -6.32 -10.41 8.96
C GLN A 115 -4.91 -9.83 8.73
N SER A 116 -4.27 -9.26 9.78
CA SER A 116 -2.93 -8.67 9.67
C SER A 116 -1.88 -9.69 9.22
N LEU A 117 -2.12 -10.98 9.44
CA LEU A 117 -1.29 -12.06 8.91
C LEU A 117 -1.18 -11.97 7.38
N GLY A 118 -2.29 -11.69 6.71
CA GLY A 118 -2.30 -11.54 5.26
C GLY A 118 -1.47 -10.35 4.78
N LEU A 119 -1.64 -9.19 5.43
CA LEU A 119 -0.85 -7.99 5.10
C LEU A 119 0.65 -8.25 5.28
N ALA A 120 1.01 -8.96 6.37
CA ALA A 120 2.40 -9.24 6.72
C ALA A 120 3.12 -10.07 5.66
N VAL A 121 2.43 -11.05 5.06
CA VAL A 121 3.09 -12.03 4.18
C VAL A 121 2.75 -11.85 2.70
N PHE A 122 1.54 -11.41 2.35
CA PHE A 122 1.13 -11.33 0.94
C PHE A 122 1.83 -10.17 0.23
N LEU A 123 1.90 -9.00 0.87
CA LEU A 123 2.55 -7.81 0.25
C LEU A 123 4.02 -8.08 -0.12
N PRO A 124 4.91 -8.41 0.83
CA PRO A 124 6.30 -8.70 0.43
C PRO A 124 6.38 -9.94 -0.47
N GLY A 125 5.53 -10.92 -0.23
CA GLY A 125 5.49 -12.15 -1.03
C GLY A 125 5.20 -11.92 -2.51
N MET A 126 4.26 -11.02 -2.83
CA MET A 126 3.93 -10.76 -4.24
C MET A 126 5.09 -10.12 -5.01
N PHE A 127 5.86 -9.24 -4.37
CA PHE A 127 7.07 -8.66 -4.98
C PHE A 127 8.17 -9.72 -5.14
N ALA A 128 8.40 -10.53 -4.11
CA ALA A 128 9.38 -11.62 -4.12
C ALA A 128 9.04 -12.64 -5.21
N LEU A 129 7.78 -13.09 -5.25
CA LEU A 129 7.33 -14.09 -6.22
C LEU A 129 7.41 -13.56 -7.67
N THR A 130 7.09 -12.28 -7.87
CA THR A 130 7.25 -11.63 -9.19
C THR A 130 8.72 -11.70 -9.62
N ALA A 131 9.64 -11.34 -8.73
CA ALA A 131 11.08 -11.34 -9.03
C ALA A 131 11.60 -12.76 -9.33
N GLU A 132 11.09 -13.79 -8.63
CA GLU A 132 11.46 -15.20 -8.85
C GLU A 132 10.95 -15.76 -10.18
N MET A 133 9.72 -15.36 -10.57
CA MET A 133 9.05 -15.88 -11.77
C MET A 133 9.47 -15.14 -13.04
N ALA A 134 9.88 -13.86 -12.92
CA ALA A 134 10.20 -13.01 -14.06
C ALA A 134 11.57 -13.35 -14.66
N PRO A 135 11.70 -13.30 -16.00
CA PRO A 135 13.03 -13.39 -16.62
C PRO A 135 13.94 -12.26 -16.08
N PRO A 136 15.22 -12.54 -15.80
CA PRO A 136 16.13 -11.53 -15.19
C PRO A 136 16.20 -10.20 -15.96
N TYR A 137 16.08 -10.23 -17.28
CA TYR A 137 16.14 -9.04 -18.13
C TYR A 137 14.80 -8.28 -18.22
N ARG A 138 13.72 -8.80 -17.58
CA ARG A 138 12.37 -8.18 -17.61
C ARG A 138 11.74 -8.02 -16.23
N ILE A 139 12.49 -8.14 -15.14
CA ILE A 139 11.96 -8.02 -13.77
C ILE A 139 11.20 -6.70 -13.61
N GLY A 140 11.77 -5.59 -14.09
CA GLY A 140 11.13 -4.27 -14.02
C GLY A 140 9.77 -4.24 -14.73
N THR A 141 9.64 -4.87 -15.89
CA THR A 141 8.37 -4.95 -16.64
C THR A 141 7.29 -5.66 -15.82
N TYR A 142 7.65 -6.79 -15.18
CA TYR A 142 6.69 -7.57 -14.40
C TYR A 142 6.33 -6.90 -13.06
N LEU A 143 7.29 -6.20 -12.45
CA LEU A 143 7.01 -5.39 -11.26
C LEU A 143 6.10 -4.19 -11.61
N GLY A 144 6.29 -3.62 -12.79
CA GLY A 144 5.39 -2.59 -13.32
C GLY A 144 3.97 -3.11 -13.51
N ALA A 145 3.83 -4.30 -14.12
CA ALA A 145 2.53 -4.97 -14.27
C ALA A 145 1.90 -5.26 -12.90
N LEU A 146 2.69 -5.76 -11.94
CA LEU A 146 2.24 -5.98 -10.55
C LEU A 146 1.63 -4.71 -9.95
N ARG A 147 2.29 -3.57 -10.14
CA ARG A 147 1.81 -2.26 -9.65
C ARG A 147 0.47 -1.87 -10.29
N ILE A 148 0.25 -2.20 -11.56
CA ILE A 148 -1.03 -1.95 -12.23
C ILE A 148 -2.15 -2.74 -11.51
N PHE A 149 -1.94 -4.04 -11.26
CA PHE A 149 -2.95 -4.88 -10.60
C PHE A 149 -3.17 -4.46 -9.14
N PHE A 150 -2.12 -4.01 -8.44
CA PHE A 150 -2.21 -3.40 -7.12
C PHE A 150 -3.16 -2.19 -7.15
N ASN A 151 -2.96 -1.26 -8.10
CA ASN A 151 -3.78 -0.04 -8.23
C ASN A 151 -5.19 -0.33 -8.73
N LEU A 152 -5.37 -1.35 -9.57
CA LEU A 152 -6.71 -1.81 -9.96
C LEU A 152 -7.49 -2.32 -8.73
N GLY A 153 -6.80 -3.01 -7.81
CA GLY A 153 -7.39 -3.41 -6.53
C GLY A 153 -7.79 -2.23 -5.67
N LEU A 154 -6.94 -1.19 -5.62
CA LEU A 154 -7.21 0.05 -4.88
C LEU A 154 -8.42 0.81 -5.47
N LEU A 155 -8.55 0.80 -6.78
CA LEU A 155 -9.71 1.41 -7.47
C LEU A 155 -10.98 0.59 -7.23
N ALA A 156 -10.93 -0.71 -7.50
CA ALA A 156 -12.11 -1.57 -7.53
C ALA A 156 -12.62 -1.95 -6.13
N GLY A 157 -11.69 -2.18 -5.19
CA GLY A 157 -12.04 -2.70 -3.86
C GLY A 157 -12.97 -1.80 -3.08
N PRO A 158 -12.53 -0.59 -2.68
CA PRO A 158 -13.39 0.33 -1.93
C PRO A 158 -14.64 0.72 -2.71
N SER A 159 -14.54 0.96 -4.02
CA SER A 159 -15.67 1.37 -4.86
C SER A 159 -16.76 0.30 -4.88
N ALA A 160 -16.38 -0.95 -5.17
CA ALA A 160 -17.33 -2.07 -5.19
C ALA A 160 -17.93 -2.30 -3.80
N ALA A 161 -17.10 -2.24 -2.75
CA ALA A 161 -17.54 -2.45 -1.38
C ALA A 161 -18.62 -1.43 -0.98
N LEU A 162 -18.36 -0.14 -1.24
CA LEU A 162 -19.28 0.94 -0.88
C LEU A 162 -20.60 0.83 -1.65
N LEU A 163 -20.54 0.53 -2.95
CA LEU A 163 -21.76 0.33 -3.77
C LEU A 163 -22.59 -0.88 -3.28
N ILE A 164 -21.92 -1.96 -2.90
CA ILE A 164 -22.60 -3.15 -2.37
C ILE A 164 -23.25 -2.82 -1.02
N ILE A 165 -22.53 -2.12 -0.14
CA ILE A 165 -23.02 -1.77 1.20
C ILE A 165 -24.25 -0.86 1.08
N GLU A 166 -24.18 0.15 0.21
CA GLU A 166 -25.29 1.09 -0.01
C GLU A 166 -26.57 0.40 -0.49
N SER A 167 -26.43 -0.58 -1.39
CA SER A 167 -27.58 -1.26 -1.99
C SER A 167 -28.04 -2.49 -1.21
N LEU A 168 -27.14 -3.24 -0.60
CA LEU A 168 -27.40 -4.58 -0.02
C LEU A 168 -26.91 -4.75 1.42
N GLY A 169 -26.24 -3.75 1.98
CA GLY A 169 -25.78 -3.76 3.38
C GLY A 169 -24.42 -4.47 3.59
N TYR A 170 -23.93 -4.40 4.83
CA TYR A 170 -22.63 -4.91 5.22
C TYR A 170 -22.50 -6.43 5.07
N ASP A 171 -23.55 -7.18 5.41
CA ASP A 171 -23.51 -8.65 5.35
C ASP A 171 -23.25 -9.14 3.92
N SER A 172 -23.89 -8.51 2.94
CA SER A 172 -23.68 -8.82 1.51
C SER A 172 -22.24 -8.52 1.10
N TRP A 173 -21.70 -7.39 1.56
CA TRP A 173 -20.30 -7.08 1.30
C TRP A 173 -19.35 -8.10 1.95
N PHE A 174 -19.61 -8.53 3.20
CA PHE A 174 -18.78 -9.56 3.86
C PHE A 174 -18.78 -10.87 3.04
N MET A 175 -19.92 -11.27 2.50
CA MET A 175 -19.98 -12.47 1.64
C MET A 175 -19.18 -12.29 0.35
N VAL A 176 -19.35 -11.16 -0.34
CA VAL A 176 -18.61 -10.87 -1.59
C VAL A 176 -17.10 -10.77 -1.31
N SER A 177 -16.72 -10.12 -0.22
CA SER A 177 -15.31 -9.98 0.21
C SER A 177 -14.69 -11.35 0.52
N GLY A 178 -15.42 -12.20 1.24
CA GLY A 178 -15.00 -13.58 1.52
C GLY A 178 -14.80 -14.38 0.23
N PHE A 179 -15.76 -14.30 -0.68
CA PHE A 179 -15.68 -14.97 -1.99
C PHE A 179 -14.48 -14.44 -2.80
N SER A 180 -14.28 -13.12 -2.83
CA SER A 180 -13.12 -12.49 -3.49
C SER A 180 -11.79 -13.03 -2.91
N GLY A 181 -11.71 -13.15 -1.59
CA GLY A 181 -10.55 -13.72 -0.91
C GLY A 181 -10.32 -15.19 -1.27
N LEU A 182 -11.40 -16.00 -1.33
CA LEU A 182 -11.33 -17.40 -1.75
C LEU A 182 -10.86 -17.52 -3.20
N LEU A 183 -11.30 -16.59 -4.06
CA LEU A 183 -10.88 -16.57 -5.46
C LEU A 183 -9.39 -16.24 -5.56
N SER A 184 -8.91 -15.24 -4.79
CA SER A 184 -7.47 -14.95 -4.69
C SER A 184 -6.68 -16.18 -4.28
N LEU A 185 -7.14 -16.87 -3.22
CA LEU A 185 -6.51 -18.08 -2.70
C LEU A 185 -6.47 -19.20 -3.76
N ALA A 186 -7.60 -19.44 -4.43
CA ALA A 186 -7.72 -20.50 -5.45
C ALA A 186 -6.80 -20.23 -6.65
N LEU A 187 -6.80 -18.97 -7.14
CA LEU A 187 -5.92 -18.58 -8.25
C LEU A 187 -4.45 -18.77 -7.87
N LEU A 188 -4.05 -18.32 -6.68
CA LEU A 188 -2.67 -18.45 -6.20
C LEU A 188 -2.25 -19.92 -6.01
N ALA A 189 -3.17 -20.76 -5.55
CA ALA A 189 -2.89 -22.19 -5.33
C ALA A 189 -2.47 -22.87 -6.64
N VAL A 190 -3.10 -22.48 -7.75
CA VAL A 190 -2.81 -23.07 -9.10
C VAL A 190 -1.53 -22.50 -9.71
N VAL A 191 -1.08 -21.30 -9.31
CA VAL A 191 0.16 -20.67 -9.83
C VAL A 191 1.35 -21.65 -9.68
N ARG A 192 2.06 -21.89 -10.75
CA ARG A 192 3.31 -22.68 -10.72
C ARG A 192 4.49 -21.76 -10.43
N THR A 193 5.33 -22.17 -9.50
CA THR A 193 6.51 -21.41 -9.09
C THR A 193 7.79 -22.18 -9.37
N PRO A 194 8.89 -21.51 -9.66
CA PRO A 194 10.18 -22.20 -9.81
C PRO A 194 10.56 -22.88 -8.49
N LEU A 195 11.22 -24.01 -8.60
CA LEU A 195 11.84 -24.68 -7.46
C LEU A 195 13.09 -23.86 -7.12
N VAL A 196 12.96 -22.98 -6.14
CA VAL A 196 14.08 -22.15 -5.69
C VAL A 196 14.97 -23.00 -4.79
N PRO A 197 16.24 -23.21 -5.16
CA PRO A 197 17.17 -23.82 -4.21
C PRO A 197 17.28 -22.91 -2.99
N VAL A 198 17.16 -23.50 -1.82
CA VAL A 198 17.33 -22.77 -0.55
C VAL A 198 18.73 -22.15 -0.53
N ARG A 199 18.83 -20.87 -0.89
CA ARG A 199 20.09 -20.13 -0.76
C ARG A 199 20.25 -19.71 0.70
N VAL A 200 20.99 -20.52 1.42
CA VAL A 200 21.47 -20.16 2.75
C VAL A 200 22.67 -19.20 2.56
N GLU A 201 22.41 -17.99 2.05
CA GLU A 201 23.42 -16.95 2.22
C GLU A 201 23.35 -16.48 3.67
N LYS A 202 24.45 -16.54 4.38
CA LYS A 202 24.61 -15.89 5.68
C LYS A 202 24.39 -14.40 5.45
N LYS A 203 23.14 -13.94 5.64
CA LYS A 203 22.87 -12.50 5.66
C LYS A 203 23.66 -11.90 6.81
N ALA A 204 24.50 -10.92 6.51
CA ALA A 204 24.95 -9.97 7.53
C ALA A 204 23.72 -9.52 8.31
N SER A 205 23.83 -9.38 9.62
CA SER A 205 22.76 -8.95 10.51
C SER A 205 21.93 -7.87 9.82
N SER A 206 20.63 -8.10 9.67
CA SER A 206 19.74 -7.13 9.03
C SER A 206 19.84 -5.75 9.69
N LEU A 207 20.10 -5.71 10.98
CA LEU A 207 20.30 -4.47 11.74
C LEU A 207 21.51 -3.67 11.24
N ASN A 208 22.65 -4.34 10.99
CA ASN A 208 23.84 -3.68 10.48
C ASN A 208 23.62 -3.09 9.09
N GLN A 209 22.89 -3.82 8.23
CA GLN A 209 22.52 -3.33 6.89
C GLN A 209 21.58 -2.10 6.97
N ILE A 210 20.65 -2.09 7.92
CA ILE A 210 19.75 -0.95 8.16
C ILE A 210 20.59 0.26 8.65
N ILE A 211 21.47 0.06 9.63
CA ILE A 211 22.34 1.12 10.16
C ILE A 211 23.22 1.69 9.03
N GLU A 212 23.77 0.81 8.18
CA GLU A 212 24.57 1.23 7.03
C GLU A 212 23.73 2.00 6.00
N ALA A 213 22.51 1.56 5.70
CA ALA A 213 21.60 2.29 4.81
C ALA A 213 21.30 3.68 5.39
N LEU A 214 21.02 3.77 6.70
CA LEU A 214 20.72 5.02 7.39
C LEU A 214 21.96 5.94 7.52
N SER A 215 23.18 5.43 7.34
CA SER A 215 24.39 6.27 7.37
C SER A 215 24.46 7.21 6.15
N VAL A 216 23.71 6.91 5.08
CA VAL A 216 23.63 7.77 3.88
C VAL A 216 22.67 8.94 4.20
N LYS A 217 23.24 10.12 4.50
CA LYS A 217 22.45 11.29 4.94
C LYS A 217 21.36 11.73 3.95
N GLN A 218 21.55 11.46 2.66
CA GLN A 218 20.61 11.77 1.60
C GLN A 218 19.28 11.01 1.74
N ILE A 219 19.27 9.92 2.53
CA ILE A 219 18.07 9.10 2.79
C ILE A 219 17.03 9.88 3.62
N TYR A 220 17.46 10.75 4.55
CA TYR A 220 16.55 11.36 5.54
C TYR A 220 15.44 12.23 4.90
N PRO A 221 15.74 13.16 3.97
CA PRO A 221 14.65 13.93 3.34
C PRO A 221 13.73 13.05 2.48
N ILE A 222 14.24 11.96 1.91
CA ILE A 222 13.42 11.00 1.14
C ILE A 222 12.46 10.27 2.08
N ILE A 223 12.96 9.75 3.21
CA ILE A 223 12.13 9.07 4.24
C ILE A 223 11.09 10.06 4.79
N GLY A 224 11.48 11.33 5.00
CA GLY A 224 10.53 12.38 5.40
C GLY A 224 9.41 12.57 4.38
N GLY A 225 9.73 12.60 3.08
CA GLY A 225 8.75 12.68 2.00
C GLY A 225 7.84 11.47 1.95
N ILE A 226 8.42 10.27 2.16
CA ILE A 226 7.68 9.01 2.24
C ILE A 226 6.68 9.05 3.42
N ALA A 227 7.12 9.53 4.58
CA ALA A 227 6.27 9.67 5.76
C ALA A 227 5.10 10.63 5.51
N LEU A 228 5.35 11.76 4.85
CA LEU A 228 4.29 12.73 4.53
C LEU A 228 3.21 12.13 3.63
N TYR A 229 3.61 11.44 2.53
CA TYR A 229 2.59 10.85 1.67
C TYR A 229 1.91 9.64 2.34
N ALA A 230 2.63 8.86 3.13
CA ALA A 230 2.06 7.70 3.83
C ALA A 230 1.00 8.12 4.86
N PHE A 231 1.25 9.23 5.58
CA PHE A 231 0.29 9.79 6.53
C PHE A 231 -0.99 10.24 5.82
N SER A 232 -0.84 11.01 4.72
CA SER A 232 -1.98 11.45 3.90
C SER A 232 -2.74 10.26 3.28
N TYR A 233 -1.99 9.24 2.82
CA TYR A 233 -2.55 8.02 2.24
C TYR A 233 -3.41 7.27 3.26
N SER A 234 -2.92 7.12 4.50
CA SER A 234 -3.66 6.50 5.60
C SER A 234 -4.98 7.23 5.86
N ALA A 235 -4.91 8.57 5.95
CA ALA A 235 -6.07 9.44 6.16
C ALA A 235 -7.14 9.21 5.08
N VAL A 236 -6.70 9.25 3.84
CA VAL A 236 -7.59 9.15 2.67
C VAL A 236 -8.23 7.76 2.59
N VAL A 237 -7.42 6.69 2.63
CA VAL A 237 -7.96 5.34 2.43
C VAL A 237 -8.85 4.92 3.61
N SER A 238 -8.53 5.36 4.85
CA SER A 238 -9.27 4.96 6.05
C SER A 238 -10.52 5.83 6.30
N PHE A 239 -10.46 7.13 6.00
CA PHE A 239 -11.49 8.05 6.48
C PHE A 239 -12.16 8.89 5.37
N ALA A 240 -11.74 8.81 4.11
CA ALA A 240 -12.38 9.61 3.05
C ALA A 240 -13.87 9.24 2.90
N ALA A 241 -14.22 7.94 2.94
CA ALA A 241 -15.62 7.51 2.86
C ALA A 241 -16.43 8.11 3.99
N VAL A 242 -15.95 7.97 5.24
CA VAL A 242 -16.62 8.50 6.44
C VAL A 242 -16.81 10.03 6.33
N HIS A 243 -15.78 10.74 5.84
CA HIS A 243 -15.83 12.20 5.70
C HIS A 243 -16.84 12.62 4.62
N ILE A 244 -16.85 11.94 3.45
CA ILE A 244 -17.80 12.22 2.37
C ILE A 244 -19.25 11.97 2.84
N GLU A 245 -19.50 10.82 3.44
CA GLU A 245 -20.84 10.43 3.93
C GLU A 245 -21.40 11.42 4.95
N SER A 246 -20.50 11.98 5.80
CA SER A 246 -20.91 12.94 6.84
C SER A 246 -21.05 14.39 6.36
N THR A 247 -20.36 14.78 5.27
CA THR A 247 -20.28 16.20 4.84
C THR A 247 -20.86 16.45 3.46
N ALA A 248 -20.89 15.48 2.57
CA ALA A 248 -21.39 15.59 1.20
C ALA A 248 -22.28 14.38 0.85
N PRO A 249 -23.36 14.11 1.61
CA PRO A 249 -24.14 12.85 1.49
C PRO A 249 -24.81 12.65 0.13
N ASN A 250 -24.85 13.67 -0.71
CA ASN A 250 -25.40 13.58 -2.07
C ASN A 250 -24.42 12.98 -3.07
N ILE A 251 -23.15 12.73 -2.66
CA ILE A 251 -22.12 12.15 -3.52
C ILE A 251 -21.73 10.79 -2.92
N GLU A 252 -21.90 9.74 -3.72
CA GLU A 252 -21.47 8.40 -3.29
C GLU A 252 -19.94 8.35 -3.14
N ALA A 253 -19.45 7.92 -1.98
CA ALA A 253 -18.02 7.81 -1.70
C ALA A 253 -17.30 6.85 -2.68
N ALA A 254 -18.03 5.92 -3.29
CA ALA A 254 -17.49 5.02 -4.32
C ALA A 254 -16.87 5.79 -5.49
N TYR A 255 -17.49 6.89 -5.92
CA TYR A 255 -16.98 7.69 -7.04
C TYR A 255 -15.63 8.35 -6.70
N PHE A 256 -15.42 8.72 -5.44
CA PHE A 256 -14.11 9.19 -4.95
C PHE A 256 -13.03 8.13 -5.24
N PHE A 257 -13.26 6.87 -4.83
CA PHE A 257 -12.26 5.81 -4.98
C PHE A 257 -12.04 5.43 -6.44
N ILE A 258 -13.08 5.50 -7.29
CA ILE A 258 -12.93 5.29 -8.74
C ILE A 258 -12.00 6.36 -9.34
N ALA A 259 -12.28 7.64 -9.06
CA ALA A 259 -11.48 8.76 -9.57
C ALA A 259 -10.06 8.73 -9.02
N PHE A 260 -9.91 8.45 -7.73
CA PHE A 260 -8.63 8.31 -7.01
C PHE A 260 -7.76 7.20 -7.61
N GLY A 261 -8.34 6.02 -7.80
CA GLY A 261 -7.61 4.86 -8.37
C GLY A 261 -7.26 5.07 -9.84
N ALA A 262 -8.21 5.59 -10.63
CA ALA A 262 -7.99 5.84 -12.07
C ALA A 262 -6.87 6.86 -12.29
N SER A 263 -6.90 7.99 -11.57
CA SER A 263 -5.86 9.02 -11.66
C SER A 263 -4.50 8.47 -11.21
N GLY A 264 -4.50 7.61 -10.19
CA GLY A 264 -3.30 6.93 -9.71
C GLY A 264 -2.67 6.03 -10.77
N ILE A 265 -3.47 5.23 -11.47
CA ILE A 265 -2.98 4.34 -12.55
C ILE A 265 -2.34 5.18 -13.66
N ILE A 266 -3.02 6.24 -14.11
CA ILE A 266 -2.50 7.15 -15.15
C ILE A 266 -1.17 7.76 -14.69
N THR A 267 -1.10 8.19 -13.43
CA THR A 267 0.10 8.79 -12.85
C THR A 267 1.27 7.80 -12.79
N CYS A 268 1.01 6.54 -12.47
CA CYS A 268 2.08 5.52 -12.43
C CYS A 268 2.77 5.38 -13.78
N VAL A 269 2.02 5.50 -14.89
CA VAL A 269 2.59 5.45 -16.24
C VAL A 269 3.40 6.72 -16.54
N GLY A 270 2.86 7.90 -16.19
CA GLY A 270 3.45 9.19 -16.52
C GLY A 270 4.59 9.64 -15.62
N ALA A 271 4.44 9.48 -14.30
CA ALA A 271 5.39 10.02 -13.31
C ALA A 271 6.78 9.37 -13.41
N GLY A 272 6.83 8.09 -13.76
CA GLY A 272 8.09 7.39 -13.99
C GLY A 272 8.90 8.07 -15.10
N ALA A 273 8.28 8.18 -16.29
CA ALA A 273 8.91 8.82 -17.46
C ALA A 273 9.29 10.29 -17.17
N LEU A 274 8.40 11.00 -16.47
CA LEU A 274 8.64 12.40 -16.09
C LEU A 274 9.88 12.52 -15.18
N SER A 275 9.99 11.64 -14.19
CA SER A 275 11.11 11.64 -13.24
C SER A 275 12.42 11.18 -13.87
N ASP A 276 12.37 10.32 -14.88
CA ASP A 276 13.56 9.91 -15.66
C ASP A 276 14.08 11.07 -16.50
N ARG A 277 13.16 11.92 -17.04
CA ARG A 277 13.51 13.06 -17.90
C ARG A 277 13.97 14.28 -17.11
N PHE A 278 13.29 14.62 -16.03
CA PHE A 278 13.52 15.88 -15.29
C PHE A 278 14.30 15.69 -13.98
N GLY A 279 14.54 14.43 -13.59
CA GLY A 279 15.21 14.09 -12.33
C GLY A 279 14.24 13.83 -11.19
N ARG A 280 14.61 12.90 -10.31
CA ARG A 280 13.75 12.39 -9.22
C ARG A 280 13.27 13.52 -8.30
N GLN A 281 14.21 14.36 -7.86
CA GLN A 281 13.92 15.46 -6.92
C GLN A 281 12.93 16.47 -7.50
N GLN A 282 13.07 16.80 -8.79
CA GLN A 282 12.25 17.81 -9.44
C GLN A 282 10.80 17.37 -9.64
N VAL A 283 10.53 16.06 -9.59
CA VAL A 283 9.19 15.52 -9.72
C VAL A 283 8.60 15.13 -8.34
N ALA A 284 9.40 14.55 -7.45
CA ALA A 284 8.93 14.06 -6.13
C ALA A 284 8.28 15.17 -5.30
N TRP A 285 8.97 16.34 -5.17
CA TRP A 285 8.47 17.43 -4.33
C TRP A 285 7.18 18.06 -4.86
N PRO A 286 7.05 18.39 -6.16
CA PRO A 286 5.75 18.82 -6.71
C PRO A 286 4.61 17.81 -6.51
N MET A 287 4.88 16.50 -6.58
CA MET A 287 3.84 15.47 -6.31
C MET A 287 3.34 15.58 -4.88
N LEU A 288 4.23 15.83 -3.89
CA LEU A 288 3.82 16.06 -2.49
C LEU A 288 3.02 17.37 -2.33
N VAL A 289 3.39 18.43 -3.05
CA VAL A 289 2.62 19.69 -3.03
C VAL A 289 1.22 19.44 -3.60
N THR A 290 1.13 18.70 -4.70
CA THR A 290 -0.15 18.31 -5.32
C THR A 290 -1.01 17.56 -4.30
N LEU A 291 -0.43 16.59 -3.60
CA LEU A 291 -1.10 15.85 -2.53
C LEU A 291 -1.60 16.79 -1.43
N GLY A 292 -0.75 17.69 -0.97
CA GLY A 292 -1.11 18.68 0.06
C GLY A 292 -2.27 19.56 -0.36
N ILE A 293 -2.28 20.04 -1.61
CA ILE A 293 -3.36 20.85 -2.18
C ILE A 293 -4.68 20.04 -2.17
N GLY A 294 -4.66 18.81 -2.71
CA GLY A 294 -5.87 17.96 -2.79
C GLY A 294 -6.44 17.65 -1.42
N THR A 295 -5.57 17.33 -0.46
CA THR A 295 -5.96 17.00 0.92
C THR A 295 -6.52 18.23 1.65
N THR A 296 -5.94 19.43 1.42
CA THR A 296 -6.45 20.68 1.99
C THR A 296 -7.82 21.03 1.41
N LEU A 297 -7.98 20.92 0.09
CA LEU A 297 -9.25 21.21 -0.58
C LEU A 297 -10.38 20.27 -0.13
N PHE A 298 -10.04 19.07 0.32
CA PHE A 298 -11.01 18.08 0.79
C PHE A 298 -11.80 18.55 2.02
N PHE A 299 -11.30 19.56 2.73
CA PHE A 299 -12.03 20.25 3.82
C PHE A 299 -13.31 20.93 3.30
N TYR A 300 -13.26 21.46 2.06
CA TYR A 300 -14.31 22.32 1.51
C TYR A 300 -15.42 21.56 0.78
N ILE A 301 -15.44 20.24 0.80
CA ILE A 301 -16.45 19.41 0.08
C ILE A 301 -17.89 19.67 0.59
N ASN A 302 -18.04 20.12 1.83
CA ASN A 302 -19.34 20.55 2.38
C ASN A 302 -19.92 21.72 1.58
N GLN A 303 -19.06 22.69 1.22
CA GLN A 303 -19.49 23.89 0.48
C GLN A 303 -19.65 23.61 -1.03
N TRP A 304 -18.76 22.81 -1.57
CA TRP A 304 -18.74 22.47 -3.00
C TRP A 304 -18.59 20.95 -3.19
N PRO A 305 -19.69 20.19 -3.23
CA PRO A 305 -19.65 18.73 -3.35
C PRO A 305 -18.87 18.22 -4.58
N ALA A 306 -18.84 18.98 -5.69
CA ALA A 306 -18.05 18.63 -6.88
C ALA A 306 -16.55 18.46 -6.57
N LEU A 307 -16.06 19.10 -5.49
CA LEU A 307 -14.66 18.95 -5.05
C LEU A 307 -14.34 17.50 -4.67
N VAL A 308 -15.31 16.66 -4.33
CA VAL A 308 -15.06 15.23 -4.00
C VAL A 308 -14.27 14.56 -5.13
N ILE A 309 -14.73 14.73 -6.37
CA ILE A 309 -14.07 14.10 -7.54
C ILE A 309 -12.75 14.80 -7.88
N ILE A 310 -12.73 16.13 -7.83
CA ILE A 310 -11.53 16.93 -8.13
C ILE A 310 -10.41 16.58 -7.12
N CYS A 311 -10.75 16.54 -5.83
CA CYS A 311 -9.79 16.15 -4.78
C CYS A 311 -9.32 14.71 -4.96
N ALA A 312 -10.22 13.78 -5.31
CA ALA A 312 -9.87 12.38 -5.58
C ALA A 312 -8.77 12.29 -6.65
N ILE A 313 -8.93 13.03 -7.76
CA ILE A 313 -7.97 13.06 -8.86
C ILE A 313 -6.62 13.64 -8.38
N ILE A 314 -6.66 14.81 -7.71
CA ILE A 314 -5.46 15.51 -7.25
C ILE A 314 -4.70 14.66 -6.21
N ILE A 315 -5.42 14.07 -5.26
CA ILE A 315 -4.86 13.20 -4.22
C ILE A 315 -4.27 11.93 -4.85
N GLY A 316 -4.97 11.33 -5.82
CA GLY A 316 -4.49 10.14 -6.52
C GLY A 316 -3.17 10.38 -7.25
N ILE A 317 -3.08 11.51 -7.96
CA ILE A 317 -1.84 11.96 -8.63
C ILE A 317 -0.73 12.13 -7.57
N GLY A 318 -1.03 12.83 -6.48
CA GLY A 318 -0.06 13.13 -5.43
C GLY A 318 0.49 11.88 -4.75
N ILE A 319 -0.39 10.97 -4.32
CA ILE A 319 0.01 9.72 -3.60
C ILE A 319 0.79 8.80 -4.53
N GLN A 320 0.24 8.47 -5.71
CA GLN A 320 0.87 7.49 -6.59
C GLN A 320 2.16 8.05 -7.22
N GLY A 321 2.15 9.33 -7.57
CA GLY A 321 3.35 10.00 -8.08
C GLY A 321 4.46 10.04 -7.03
N SER A 322 4.14 10.43 -5.79
CA SER A 322 5.10 10.45 -4.68
C SER A 322 5.63 9.03 -4.41
N SER A 323 4.76 8.06 -4.27
CA SER A 323 5.13 6.67 -3.97
C SER A 323 6.13 6.13 -5.00
N LEU A 324 5.85 6.33 -6.29
CA LEU A 324 6.69 5.84 -7.38
C LEU A 324 8.04 6.56 -7.44
N VAL A 325 8.01 7.89 -7.38
CA VAL A 325 9.23 8.69 -7.59
C VAL A 325 10.17 8.60 -6.38
N PHE A 326 9.64 8.60 -5.15
CA PHE A 326 10.47 8.42 -3.95
C PHE A 326 11.10 7.01 -3.92
N ALA A 327 10.36 5.97 -4.34
CA ALA A 327 10.90 4.61 -4.45
C ALA A 327 12.08 4.56 -5.44
N ALA A 328 11.90 5.14 -6.62
CA ALA A 328 12.93 5.19 -7.66
C ALA A 328 14.16 6.00 -7.18
N TRP A 329 13.92 7.13 -6.51
CA TRP A 329 14.99 7.98 -5.97
C TRP A 329 15.77 7.26 -4.89
N LEU A 330 15.08 6.57 -3.99
CA LEU A 330 15.68 5.79 -2.89
C LEU A 330 16.59 4.69 -3.43
N ILE A 331 16.14 3.99 -4.48
CA ILE A 331 16.93 2.93 -5.16
C ILE A 331 18.18 3.53 -5.81
N GLU A 332 18.02 4.71 -6.46
CA GLU A 332 19.10 5.38 -7.19
C GLU A 332 20.26 5.79 -6.27
N ILE A 333 19.96 6.32 -5.07
CA ILE A 333 21.00 6.72 -4.11
C ILE A 333 21.56 5.56 -3.29
N SER A 334 20.92 4.38 -3.36
CA SER A 334 21.31 3.21 -2.56
C SER A 334 22.46 2.45 -3.21
N ARG A 335 23.42 2.02 -2.39
CA ARG A 335 24.45 1.08 -2.85
C ARG A 335 23.79 -0.20 -3.37
N PRO A 336 24.27 -0.78 -4.49
CA PRO A 336 23.64 -1.96 -5.08
C PRO A 336 23.32 -3.10 -4.10
N ARG A 337 24.24 -3.36 -3.16
CA ARG A 337 24.06 -4.42 -2.16
C ARG A 337 23.02 -4.12 -1.08
N LEU A 338 22.64 -2.84 -0.92
CA LEU A 338 21.68 -2.39 0.10
C LEU A 338 20.29 -2.06 -0.48
N ARG A 339 20.07 -2.21 -1.79
CA ARG A 339 18.80 -1.84 -2.44
C ARG A 339 17.59 -2.54 -1.82
N ALA A 340 17.69 -3.84 -1.55
CA ALA A 340 16.61 -4.60 -0.91
C ALA A 340 16.31 -4.06 0.51
N THR A 341 17.35 -3.79 1.29
CA THR A 341 17.24 -3.21 2.64
C THR A 341 16.57 -1.83 2.58
N THR A 342 16.95 -1.01 1.60
CA THR A 342 16.42 0.35 1.45
C THR A 342 14.94 0.33 1.04
N ILE A 343 14.54 -0.61 0.16
CA ILE A 343 13.13 -0.81 -0.21
C ILE A 343 12.34 -1.27 1.02
N SER A 344 12.89 -2.20 1.81
CA SER A 344 12.25 -2.65 3.05
C SER A 344 12.07 -1.50 4.05
N LEU A 345 13.06 -0.61 4.13
CA LEU A 345 12.99 0.59 4.98
C LEU A 345 11.85 1.51 4.53
N GLN A 346 11.67 1.70 3.22
CA GLN A 346 10.54 2.44 2.66
C GLN A 346 9.20 1.81 3.07
N GLU A 347 9.05 0.50 2.84
CA GLU A 347 7.79 -0.21 3.13
C GLU A 347 7.47 -0.16 4.63
N ASN A 348 8.48 -0.36 5.49
CA ASN A 348 8.31 -0.24 6.95
C ASN A 348 7.91 1.18 7.36
N THR A 349 8.49 2.21 6.72
CA THR A 349 8.11 3.61 6.98
C THR A 349 6.63 3.84 6.61
N ILE A 350 6.21 3.33 5.44
CA ILE A 350 4.81 3.44 4.99
C ILE A 350 3.89 2.76 6.01
N ASP A 351 4.19 1.53 6.41
CA ASP A 351 3.32 0.76 7.31
C ASP A 351 3.20 1.42 8.69
N ILE A 352 4.32 1.87 9.27
CA ILE A 352 4.33 2.52 10.60
C ILE A 352 3.57 3.86 10.54
N VAL A 353 3.86 4.68 9.54
CA VAL A 353 3.22 6.00 9.41
C VAL A 353 1.73 5.84 9.05
N PHE A 354 1.39 4.82 8.25
CA PHE A 354 -0.01 4.50 7.93
C PHE A 354 -0.78 4.17 9.22
N ALA A 355 -0.20 3.34 10.09
CA ALA A 355 -0.81 2.97 11.37
C ALA A 355 -1.01 4.22 12.27
N LEU A 356 0.01 5.08 12.35
CA LEU A 356 -0.06 6.34 13.13
C LEU A 356 -1.10 7.30 12.54
N GLY A 357 -1.21 7.37 11.22
CA GLY A 357 -2.20 8.20 10.52
C GLY A 357 -3.62 7.78 10.87
N ALA A 358 -3.91 6.48 10.80
CA ALA A 358 -5.24 5.93 11.12
C ALA A 358 -5.64 6.28 12.56
N LEU A 359 -4.70 6.13 13.50
CA LEU A 359 -4.94 6.47 14.92
C LEU A 359 -5.19 7.97 15.10
N SER A 360 -4.33 8.81 14.47
CA SER A 360 -4.41 10.27 14.58
C SER A 360 -5.76 10.79 14.07
N PHE A 361 -6.24 10.25 12.93
CA PHE A 361 -7.53 10.63 12.36
C PHE A 361 -8.71 10.15 13.22
N GLY A 362 -8.60 8.95 13.83
CA GLY A 362 -9.59 8.46 14.79
C GLY A 362 -9.71 9.38 16.00
N ILE A 363 -8.58 9.89 16.51
CA ILE A 363 -8.55 10.87 17.62
C ILE A 363 -9.12 12.21 17.17
N ALA A 364 -8.69 12.72 16.01
CA ALA A 364 -9.11 14.01 15.47
C ALA A 364 -10.63 14.05 15.21
N ALA A 365 -11.21 12.92 14.83
CA ALA A 365 -12.66 12.79 14.60
C ALA A 365 -13.50 13.07 15.86
N GLN A 366 -12.90 12.85 17.05
CA GLN A 366 -13.58 13.12 18.35
C GLN A 366 -13.46 14.59 18.77
N GLY A 367 -12.48 15.31 18.26
CA GLY A 367 -12.17 16.70 18.63
C GLY A 367 -12.48 17.68 17.50
N PRO A 368 -11.46 18.10 16.74
CA PRO A 368 -11.65 19.11 15.68
C PRO A 368 -12.44 18.62 14.46
N GLY A 369 -12.65 17.32 14.35
CA GLY A 369 -13.37 16.69 13.23
C GLY A 369 -12.48 16.31 12.05
N LEU A 370 -12.98 15.40 11.22
CA LEU A 370 -12.24 14.86 10.08
C LEU A 370 -11.85 15.95 9.06
N GLY A 371 -12.76 16.90 8.78
CA GLY A 371 -12.49 17.99 7.84
C GLY A 371 -11.25 18.78 8.24
N MET A 372 -11.18 19.21 9.51
CA MET A 372 -10.02 19.96 10.04
C MET A 372 -8.75 19.08 10.01
N ALA A 373 -8.88 17.77 10.28
CA ALA A 373 -7.75 16.84 10.21
C ALA A 373 -7.20 16.76 8.78
N PHE A 374 -8.06 16.66 7.77
CA PHE A 374 -7.64 16.68 6.35
C PHE A 374 -6.98 18.01 5.98
N PHE A 375 -7.58 19.13 6.40
CA PHE A 375 -7.05 20.47 6.14
C PHE A 375 -5.63 20.64 6.69
N LEU A 376 -5.42 20.31 7.97
CA LEU A 376 -4.11 20.41 8.61
C LEU A 376 -3.09 19.47 7.98
N THR A 377 -3.50 18.24 7.67
CA THR A 377 -2.63 17.25 7.00
C THR A 377 -2.15 17.76 5.65
N GLY A 378 -3.05 18.37 4.87
CA GLY A 378 -2.71 18.93 3.56
C GLY A 378 -1.72 20.07 3.66
N ILE A 379 -1.97 21.02 4.58
CA ILE A 379 -1.07 22.16 4.81
C ILE A 379 0.30 21.68 5.28
N ILE A 380 0.34 20.75 6.25
CA ILE A 380 1.61 20.21 6.77
C ILE A 380 2.37 19.48 5.65
N THR A 381 1.66 18.69 4.84
CA THR A 381 2.27 17.96 3.71
C THR A 381 2.90 18.95 2.71
N ALA A 382 2.20 20.01 2.32
CA ALA A 382 2.69 21.02 1.39
C ALA A 382 3.84 21.84 2.00
N ALA A 383 3.71 22.27 3.22
CA ALA A 383 4.71 23.08 3.93
C ALA A 383 6.01 22.33 4.22
N UNK A 384 5.99 21.16 4.47
CA UNK A 384 7.00 20.40 4.76
C UNK A 384 7.86 20.16 3.67
N VAL A 385 7.32 20.34 2.44
CA VAL A 385 8.10 20.15 1.19
C VAL A 385 9.29 21.12 1.11
N MET A 386 9.10 22.38 1.43
CA MET A 386 10.15 23.41 1.33
C MET A 386 11.39 23.06 2.16
N PRO A 387 11.32 22.83 3.43
CA PRO A 387 12.51 22.39 4.21
C PRO A 387 13.09 21.04 3.76
N UNK A 388 12.39 20.25 3.46
CA UNK A 388 12.81 19.04 3.01
C UNK A 388 13.58 19.16 1.80
N ARG A 389 13.09 19.89 0.83
CA ARG A 389 13.80 20.19 -0.43
C ARG A 389 15.15 20.93 -0.22
N UNK A 390 15.14 21.66 0.71
CA UNK A 390 16.16 22.37 1.06
C UNK A 390 17.24 21.61 1.55
N ILE A 391 16.93 20.70 2.43
CA ILE A 391 17.92 19.76 3.03
C ILE A 391 18.51 18.84 1.95
N SER A 392 17.66 18.30 1.11
CA SER A 392 18.04 17.43 0.00
C SER A 392 19.07 18.12 -0.93
N ALA A 393 18.81 19.35 -1.32
CA ALA A 393 19.69 20.11 -2.20
C ALA A 393 21.06 20.36 -1.56
N ASN A 394 21.10 20.69 -0.27
CA ASN A 394 22.34 20.91 0.48
C ASN A 394 23.17 19.63 0.62
N LEU A 395 22.51 18.48 0.78
CA LEU A 395 23.19 17.19 0.90
C LEU A 395 23.75 16.72 -0.45
N LEU A 396 23.13 17.06 -1.53
CA LEU A 396 23.65 16.78 -2.88
C LEU A 396 24.88 17.64 -3.21
N UNK A 397 24.67 18.74 -2.72
CA UNK A 397 25.62 19.56 -2.91
C UNK A 397 26.84 19.20 -2.33
N LYS A 398 26.88 18.72 -1.17
CA LYS A 398 28.06 18.22 -0.38
C LYS A 398 28.62 16.87 -0.86
N ALA A 399 27.86 16.09 -1.55
CA ALA A 399 28.28 14.79 -2.08
C ALA A 399 29.13 14.92 -3.36
N HIS A 400 29.07 16.07 -4.03
CA HIS A 400 29.86 16.37 -5.24
C HIS A 400 31.15 17.14 -4.94
N GLN A 401 31.37 17.55 -3.70
CA GLN A 401 32.61 18.14 -3.19
C GLN A 401 33.53 17.08 -2.59
#